data_49b493273e8e6f0c6750ee06795b9fef
#
_entry.id   49b493273e8e6f0c6750ee06795b9fef
#
_cell.length_a   1.000
_cell.length_b   1.000
_cell.length_c   1.000
_cell.angle_alpha   90.00
_cell.angle_beta   90.00
_cell.angle_gamma   90.00
#
_symmetry.space_group_name_H-M   'P 1'
#
loop_
_entity.id
_entity.type
_entity.pdbx_description
1 polymer ?
#
loop_
_entity_poly.entity_id
_entity_poly.type
_entity_poly.pdbx_seq_one_letter_code
_entity_poly.pdbx_strand_id
1 'polypeptide(L)'
;IPDDVFFIELMRVSKNQIIWGGNYFDLPPTRCVIAWDKCQPWENFSQFELAWTSFDKPAPLFKFDNRTGGKIHPTQKPIELYEWVLSRFANDGDKILDTHLGSASSAIAAHRMGFEFFGTELDSDYFNASIARFERETAQLDMFAEVAE
;
A
#
# COMPACT_ATOMS: atom_id res chain seq x y z
N ILE A 1 13.60 10.41 6.41
CA ILE A 1 13.94 9.57 5.24
C ILE A 1 14.54 8.30 5.82
N PRO A 2 14.08 7.11 5.41
CA PRO A 2 14.68 5.83 5.83
C PRO A 2 16.18 5.79 5.51
N ASP A 3 16.96 5.21 6.41
CA ASP A 3 18.39 5.00 6.25
C ASP A 3 18.69 3.53 5.87
N ASP A 4 19.97 3.20 5.68
CA ASP A 4 20.39 1.83 5.31
C ASP A 4 20.01 0.80 6.38
N VAL A 5 20.01 1.19 7.67
CA VAL A 5 19.64 0.30 8.78
C VAL A 5 18.17 -0.10 8.68
N PHE A 6 17.30 0.84 8.29
CA PHE A 6 15.88 0.56 8.06
C PHE A 6 15.70 -0.52 6.97
N PHE A 7 16.38 -0.39 5.84
CA PHE A 7 16.26 -1.36 4.75
C PHE A 7 16.84 -2.73 5.11
N ILE A 8 17.95 -2.77 5.85
CA ILE A 8 18.52 -4.03 6.36
C ILE A 8 17.50 -4.75 7.26
N GLU A 9 16.88 -4.04 8.19
CA GLU A 9 15.87 -4.62 9.07
C GLU A 9 14.59 -5.03 8.30
N LEU A 10 14.16 -4.23 7.34
CA LEU A 10 13.02 -4.57 6.48
C LEU A 10 13.24 -5.90 5.76
N MET A 11 14.44 -6.09 5.18
CA MET A 11 14.81 -7.35 4.51
C MET A 11 14.92 -8.51 5.50
N ARG A 12 15.38 -8.26 6.73
CA ARG A 12 15.52 -9.29 7.76
C ARG A 12 14.19 -9.83 8.27
N VAL A 13 13.17 -8.95 8.44
CA VAL A 13 11.88 -9.32 9.05
C VAL A 13 10.84 -9.80 8.05
N SER A 14 11.08 -9.64 6.75
CA SER A 14 10.12 -9.99 5.70
C SER A 14 10.72 -10.86 4.61
N LYS A 15 9.93 -11.78 4.05
CA LYS A 15 10.35 -12.65 2.94
C LYS A 15 10.41 -11.91 1.61
N ASN A 16 9.40 -11.06 1.37
CA ASN A 16 9.27 -10.28 0.16
C ASN A 16 8.93 -8.83 0.51
N GLN A 17 9.34 -7.91 -0.33
CA GLN A 17 9.18 -6.49 -0.10
C GLN A 17 8.61 -5.80 -1.33
N ILE A 18 7.81 -4.77 -1.08
CA ILE A 18 7.34 -3.79 -2.08
C ILE A 18 7.56 -2.41 -1.46
N ILE A 19 8.42 -1.61 -2.09
CA ILE A 19 8.87 -0.33 -1.54
C ILE A 19 8.48 0.79 -2.50
N TRP A 20 7.41 1.53 -2.16
CA TRP A 20 6.98 2.71 -2.92
C TRP A 20 8.04 3.81 -2.85
N GLY A 21 8.31 4.42 -4.00
CA GLY A 21 9.43 5.38 -4.11
C GLY A 21 10.81 4.72 -4.04
N GLY A 22 10.91 3.41 -4.24
CA GLY A 22 12.18 2.67 -4.19
C GLY A 22 13.24 3.19 -5.16
N ASN A 23 12.85 3.95 -6.18
CA ASN A 23 13.76 4.64 -7.10
C ASN A 23 14.54 5.79 -6.46
N TYR A 24 14.22 6.20 -5.23
CA TYR A 24 14.94 7.23 -4.47
C TYR A 24 15.98 6.65 -3.50
N PHE A 25 16.09 5.32 -3.40
CA PHE A 25 16.95 4.62 -2.45
C PHE A 25 17.95 3.72 -3.17
N ASP A 26 19.08 3.43 -2.52
CA ASP A 26 20.08 2.48 -3.01
C ASP A 26 19.61 1.04 -2.69
N LEU A 27 18.75 0.51 -3.54
CA LEU A 27 18.21 -0.84 -3.46
C LEU A 27 18.82 -1.74 -4.52
N PRO A 28 18.93 -3.06 -4.27
CA PRO A 28 19.45 -3.98 -5.26
C PRO A 28 18.70 -3.92 -6.60
N PRO A 29 19.36 -4.21 -7.73
CA PRO A 29 18.66 -4.32 -9.00
C PRO A 29 17.49 -5.32 -8.92
N THR A 30 16.37 -4.96 -9.51
CA THR A 30 15.20 -5.83 -9.58
C THR A 30 14.62 -5.88 -10.98
N ARG A 31 14.05 -7.03 -11.34
CA ARG A 31 13.29 -7.20 -12.59
C ARG A 31 11.85 -6.70 -12.47
N CYS A 32 11.29 -6.72 -11.27
CA CYS A 32 9.89 -6.40 -11.03
C CYS A 32 9.74 -5.03 -10.35
N VAL A 33 9.55 -3.99 -11.15
CA VAL A 33 9.17 -2.65 -10.69
C VAL A 33 7.69 -2.46 -11.00
N ILE A 34 6.88 -2.17 -9.99
CA ILE A 34 5.47 -1.81 -10.17
C ILE A 34 5.41 -0.35 -10.61
N ALA A 35 4.67 -0.07 -11.67
CA ALA A 35 4.32 1.31 -12.06
C ALA A 35 2.82 1.54 -11.80
N TRP A 36 2.49 2.60 -11.05
CA TRP A 36 1.13 3.07 -10.89
C TRP A 36 0.93 4.35 -11.69
N ASP A 37 0.19 4.26 -12.80
CA ASP A 37 -0.27 5.39 -13.61
C ASP A 37 -1.49 6.03 -12.91
N LYS A 38 -1.33 7.29 -12.50
CA LYS A 38 -2.37 8.05 -11.78
C LYS A 38 -3.46 8.60 -12.69
N CYS A 39 -3.34 8.40 -14.01
CA CYS A 39 -4.27 8.90 -15.03
C CYS A 39 -4.52 10.42 -14.94
N GLN A 40 -3.54 11.19 -14.42
CA GLN A 40 -3.69 12.63 -14.23
C GLN A 40 -3.04 13.39 -15.40
N PRO A 41 -3.68 14.49 -15.89
CA PRO A 41 -3.25 15.17 -17.10
C PRO A 41 -2.21 16.28 -16.87
N TRP A 42 -1.87 16.62 -15.62
CA TRP A 42 -1.02 17.76 -15.30
C TRP A 42 0.47 17.42 -15.40
N GLU A 43 1.19 18.06 -16.28
CA GLU A 43 2.62 17.83 -16.53
C GLU A 43 3.51 18.24 -15.34
N ASN A 44 3.06 19.19 -14.50
CA ASN A 44 3.81 19.68 -13.34
C ASN A 44 3.74 18.72 -12.13
N PHE A 45 2.96 17.64 -12.21
CA PHE A 45 2.85 16.62 -11.17
C PHE A 45 3.27 15.26 -11.71
N SER A 46 3.87 14.44 -10.85
CA SER A 46 4.24 13.08 -11.22
C SER A 46 3.04 12.30 -11.74
N GLN A 47 3.09 11.87 -12.99
CA GLN A 47 2.02 11.12 -13.65
C GLN A 47 1.91 9.69 -13.17
N PHE A 48 3.01 9.13 -12.64
CA PHE A 48 3.06 7.78 -12.11
C PHE A 48 3.93 7.72 -10.85
N GLU A 49 3.77 6.64 -10.08
CA GLU A 49 4.67 6.27 -8.99
C GLU A 49 5.23 4.88 -9.24
N LEU A 50 6.47 4.66 -8.77
CA LEU A 50 7.16 3.40 -8.87
C LEU A 50 7.28 2.73 -7.51
N ALA A 51 7.15 1.40 -7.49
CA ALA A 51 7.56 0.60 -6.35
C ALA A 51 8.61 -0.42 -6.77
N TRP A 52 9.75 -0.41 -6.07
CA TRP A 52 10.73 -1.47 -6.13
C TRP A 52 10.15 -2.74 -5.48
N THR A 53 10.43 -3.91 -6.03
CA THR A 53 10.02 -5.17 -5.40
C THR A 53 11.16 -6.18 -5.38
N SER A 54 11.14 -7.08 -4.39
CA SER A 54 12.06 -8.23 -4.32
C SER A 54 11.65 -9.41 -5.21
N PHE A 55 10.53 -9.32 -5.91
CA PHE A 55 10.00 -10.41 -6.72
C PHE A 55 10.68 -10.55 -8.07
N ASP A 56 10.93 -11.79 -8.51
CA ASP A 56 11.40 -12.09 -9.87
C ASP A 56 10.20 -12.36 -10.79
N LYS A 57 9.54 -11.28 -11.20
CA LYS A 57 8.37 -11.28 -12.10
C LYS A 57 8.52 -10.17 -13.16
N PRO A 58 7.81 -10.24 -14.30
CA PRO A 58 7.72 -9.09 -15.22
C PRO A 58 7.11 -7.86 -14.52
N ALA A 59 7.64 -6.68 -14.84
CA ALA A 59 7.18 -5.41 -14.28
C ALA A 59 5.73 -5.11 -14.70
N PRO A 60 4.78 -4.98 -13.76
CA PRO A 60 3.38 -4.72 -14.07
C PRO A 60 3.04 -3.23 -14.02
N LEU A 61 1.99 -2.85 -14.75
CA LEU A 61 1.41 -1.52 -14.74
C LEU A 61 0.00 -1.56 -14.14
N PHE A 62 -0.28 -0.68 -13.19
CA PHE A 62 -1.62 -0.41 -12.66
C PHE A 62 -2.07 0.99 -13.06
N LYS A 63 -3.29 1.11 -13.58
CA LYS A 63 -3.89 2.40 -13.97
C LYS A 63 -5.09 2.67 -13.08
N PHE A 64 -5.04 3.78 -12.35
CA PHE A 64 -6.14 4.19 -11.48
C PHE A 64 -6.06 5.68 -11.18
N ASP A 65 -7.18 6.38 -11.37
CA ASP A 65 -7.29 7.82 -11.11
C ASP A 65 -7.37 8.09 -9.60
N ASN A 66 -6.36 8.76 -9.06
CA ASN A 66 -6.27 9.10 -7.64
C ASN A 66 -6.92 10.47 -7.28
N ARG A 67 -7.70 11.06 -8.17
CA ARG A 67 -8.32 12.39 -7.96
C ARG A 67 -9.60 12.35 -7.14
N THR A 68 -10.16 11.18 -6.86
CA THR A 68 -11.36 11.03 -6.03
C THR A 68 -11.10 11.47 -4.60
N GLY A 69 -11.96 12.36 -4.08
CA GLY A 69 -11.73 13.17 -2.87
C GLY A 69 -11.68 12.41 -1.54
N GLY A 70 -11.54 13.15 -0.44
CA GLY A 70 -11.57 12.58 0.92
C GLY A 70 -10.24 12.09 1.44
N LYS A 71 -9.11 12.63 0.95
CA LYS A 71 -7.77 12.27 1.45
C LYS A 71 -7.55 12.81 2.86
N ILE A 72 -7.15 11.92 3.77
CA ILE A 72 -6.75 12.26 5.14
C ILE A 72 -5.22 12.34 5.31
N HIS A 73 -4.46 11.95 4.30
CA HIS A 73 -2.99 11.97 4.29
C HIS A 73 -2.47 12.50 2.94
N PRO A 74 -1.42 13.36 2.91
CA PRO A 74 -0.90 13.97 1.68
C PRO A 74 -0.49 12.97 0.59
N THR A 75 0.09 11.84 1.01
CA THR A 75 0.56 10.78 0.11
C THR A 75 -0.39 9.59 0.04
N GLN A 76 -1.66 9.78 0.39
CA GLN A 76 -2.65 8.70 0.39
C GLN A 76 -2.78 8.03 -0.98
N LYS A 77 -2.55 6.72 -0.98
CA LYS A 77 -2.79 5.84 -2.12
C LYS A 77 -4.21 5.26 -2.06
N PRO A 78 -4.82 4.92 -3.21
CA PRO A 78 -6.14 4.31 -3.24
C PRO A 78 -6.12 2.89 -2.65
N ILE A 79 -7.23 2.47 -2.05
CA ILE A 79 -7.40 1.11 -1.51
C ILE A 79 -7.28 0.09 -2.65
N GLU A 80 -7.84 0.38 -3.80
CA GLU A 80 -7.82 -0.44 -5.01
C GLU A 80 -6.40 -0.77 -5.50
N LEU A 81 -5.45 0.14 -5.29
CA LEU A 81 -4.05 -0.12 -5.59
C LEU A 81 -3.50 -1.24 -4.69
N TYR A 82 -3.79 -1.20 -3.39
CA TYR A 82 -3.34 -2.22 -2.46
C TYR A 82 -4.07 -3.55 -2.65
N GLU A 83 -5.37 -3.54 -2.95
CA GLU A 83 -6.11 -4.75 -3.33
C GLU A 83 -5.50 -5.41 -4.57
N TRP A 84 -5.17 -4.61 -5.59
CA TRP A 84 -4.50 -5.10 -6.78
C TRP A 84 -3.09 -5.65 -6.49
N VAL A 85 -2.30 -4.96 -5.64
CA VAL A 85 -0.97 -5.42 -5.23
C VAL A 85 -1.08 -6.76 -4.49
N LEU A 86 -1.95 -6.86 -3.50
CA LEU A 86 -2.14 -8.09 -2.71
C LEU A 86 -2.61 -9.25 -3.59
N SER A 87 -3.53 -9.03 -4.52
CA SER A 87 -4.00 -10.07 -5.44
C SER A 87 -2.91 -10.65 -6.34
N ARG A 88 -1.84 -9.90 -6.62
CA ARG A 88 -0.75 -10.32 -7.52
C ARG A 88 0.47 -10.87 -6.80
N PHE A 89 0.71 -10.43 -5.58
CA PHE A 89 1.99 -10.65 -4.90
C PHE A 89 1.86 -11.41 -3.58
N ALA A 90 0.69 -11.41 -2.93
CA ALA A 90 0.44 -12.17 -1.72
C ALA A 90 -0.23 -13.52 -2.05
N ASN A 91 0.02 -14.51 -1.19
CA ASN A 91 -0.64 -15.81 -1.21
C ASN A 91 -1.53 -15.95 0.02
N ASP A 92 -2.51 -16.86 -0.02
CA ASP A 92 -3.36 -17.17 1.11
C ASP A 92 -2.53 -17.53 2.35
N GLY A 93 -2.85 -16.88 3.47
CA GLY A 93 -2.14 -17.08 4.73
C GLY A 93 -0.88 -16.23 4.92
N ASP A 94 -0.49 -15.43 3.93
CA ASP A 94 0.59 -14.46 4.11
C ASP A 94 0.20 -13.40 5.15
N LYS A 95 1.20 -12.93 5.90
CA LYS A 95 1.07 -11.81 6.84
C LYS A 95 1.62 -10.55 6.20
N ILE A 96 0.87 -9.48 6.30
CA ILE A 96 1.21 -8.20 5.70
C ILE A 96 1.72 -7.24 6.78
N LEU A 97 2.88 -6.63 6.52
CA LEU A 97 3.46 -5.58 7.36
C LEU A 97 3.57 -4.29 6.55
N ASP A 98 2.96 -3.21 7.03
CA ASP A 98 3.14 -1.86 6.51
C ASP A 98 3.84 -0.99 7.55
N THR A 99 5.07 -0.60 7.27
CA THR A 99 5.90 0.21 8.17
C THR A 99 5.60 1.71 8.10
N HIS A 100 4.76 2.14 7.17
CA HIS A 100 4.36 3.53 6.96
C HIS A 100 2.86 3.60 6.65
N LEU A 101 2.03 3.25 7.65
CA LEU A 101 0.58 3.05 7.51
C LEU A 101 -0.15 4.22 6.87
N GLY A 102 0.25 5.45 7.20
CA GLY A 102 -0.34 6.67 6.65
C GLY A 102 -1.85 6.74 6.82
N SER A 103 -2.57 6.58 5.72
CA SER A 103 -4.05 6.65 5.71
C SER A 103 -4.78 5.32 5.94
N ALA A 104 -4.07 4.23 6.26
CA ALA A 104 -4.58 2.87 6.41
C ALA A 104 -5.18 2.23 5.14
N SER A 105 -4.89 2.73 3.94
CA SER A 105 -5.40 2.11 2.71
C SER A 105 -4.94 0.66 2.54
N SER A 106 -3.70 0.34 2.92
CA SER A 106 -3.14 -1.01 2.93
C SER A 106 -3.84 -1.92 3.94
N ALA A 107 -4.14 -1.41 5.14
CA ALA A 107 -4.86 -2.15 6.18
C ALA A 107 -6.28 -2.49 5.75
N ILE A 108 -7.00 -1.54 5.15
CA ILE A 108 -8.35 -1.73 4.64
C ILE A 108 -8.36 -2.79 3.54
N ALA A 109 -7.44 -2.71 2.58
CA ALA A 109 -7.30 -3.70 1.53
C ALA A 109 -6.99 -5.10 2.08
N ALA A 110 -6.05 -5.20 3.01
CA ALA A 110 -5.70 -6.46 3.66
C ALA A 110 -6.89 -7.08 4.42
N HIS A 111 -7.65 -6.27 5.16
CA HIS A 111 -8.86 -6.70 5.86
C HIS A 111 -9.91 -7.24 4.88
N ARG A 112 -10.22 -6.51 3.80
CA ARG A 112 -11.19 -6.92 2.76
C ARG A 112 -10.81 -8.25 2.08
N MET A 113 -9.52 -8.50 1.98
CA MET A 113 -8.97 -9.71 1.33
C MET A 113 -8.65 -10.84 2.31
N GLY A 114 -8.91 -10.67 3.62
CA GLY A 114 -8.73 -11.70 4.64
C GLY A 114 -7.28 -11.96 5.06
N PHE A 115 -6.38 -11.00 4.89
CA PHE A 115 -5.00 -11.12 5.34
C PHE A 115 -4.83 -10.66 6.79
N GLU A 116 -3.96 -11.34 7.54
CA GLU A 116 -3.43 -10.83 8.81
C GLU A 116 -2.52 -9.64 8.54
N PHE A 117 -2.76 -8.53 9.25
CA PHE A 117 -2.09 -7.26 8.96
C PHE A 117 -1.49 -6.64 10.22
N PHE A 118 -0.30 -6.08 10.07
CA PHE A 118 0.38 -5.24 11.05
C PHE A 118 0.78 -3.94 10.40
N GLY A 119 0.46 -2.82 11.03
CA GLY A 119 0.81 -1.49 10.54
C GLY A 119 1.46 -0.66 11.62
N THR A 120 2.42 0.19 11.24
CA THR A 120 3.04 1.17 12.12
C THR A 120 2.95 2.57 11.50
N GLU A 121 2.71 3.57 12.35
CA GLU A 121 2.71 4.99 11.98
C GLU A 121 3.41 5.76 13.09
N LEU A 122 4.33 6.63 12.70
CA LEU A 122 5.13 7.40 13.66
C LEU A 122 4.38 8.62 14.19
N ASP A 123 3.57 9.24 13.36
CA ASP A 123 2.76 10.40 13.70
C ASP A 123 1.46 9.97 14.37
N SER A 124 1.23 10.39 15.61
CA SER A 124 0.06 10.01 16.40
C SER A 124 -1.26 10.53 15.82
N ASP A 125 -1.26 11.69 15.17
CA ASP A 125 -2.47 12.28 14.61
C ASP A 125 -2.87 11.52 13.34
N TYR A 126 -1.88 11.20 12.48
CA TYR A 126 -2.13 10.33 11.33
C TYR A 126 -2.51 8.91 11.76
N PHE A 127 -1.91 8.36 12.82
CA PHE A 127 -2.30 7.06 13.35
C PHE A 127 -3.77 7.06 13.79
N ASN A 128 -4.20 8.03 14.61
CA ASN A 128 -5.58 8.13 15.06
C ASN A 128 -6.57 8.31 13.90
N ALA A 129 -6.23 9.16 12.92
CA ALA A 129 -7.03 9.36 11.74
C ALA A 129 -7.15 8.08 10.87
N SER A 130 -6.07 7.29 10.81
CA SER A 130 -6.04 6.02 10.09
C SER A 130 -6.93 4.96 10.73
N ILE A 131 -6.92 4.87 12.06
CA ILE A 131 -7.80 3.96 12.81
C ILE A 131 -9.28 4.32 12.60
N ALA A 132 -9.64 5.62 12.74
CA ALA A 132 -11.01 6.07 12.50
C ALA A 132 -11.48 5.78 11.07
N ARG A 133 -10.59 5.93 10.08
CA ARG A 133 -10.90 5.57 8.69
C ARG A 133 -11.08 4.06 8.53
N PHE A 134 -10.18 3.26 9.10
CA PHE A 134 -10.26 1.80 9.04
C PHE A 134 -11.59 1.30 9.62
N GLU A 135 -11.98 1.73 10.82
CA GLU A 135 -13.24 1.35 11.47
C GLU A 135 -14.45 1.71 10.60
N ARG A 136 -14.49 2.92 10.04
CA ARG A 136 -15.58 3.33 9.16
C ARG A 136 -15.69 2.49 7.89
N GLU A 137 -14.56 2.21 7.24
CA GLU A 137 -14.54 1.48 5.96
C GLU A 137 -14.81 -0.02 6.13
N THR A 138 -14.49 -0.60 7.30
CA THR A 138 -14.73 -2.02 7.60
C THR A 138 -16.12 -2.26 8.17
N ALA A 139 -16.67 -1.37 9.00
CA ALA A 139 -18.05 -1.46 9.49
C ALA A 139 -19.09 -1.43 8.35
N GLN A 140 -18.82 -0.67 7.28
CA GLN A 140 -19.71 -0.60 6.13
C GLN A 140 -19.78 -1.93 5.34
N LEU A 141 -18.72 -2.74 5.38
CA LEU A 141 -18.71 -4.08 4.76
C LEU A 141 -19.55 -5.08 5.57
N ASP A 142 -19.50 -5.01 6.90
CA ASP A 142 -20.26 -5.91 7.77
C ASP A 142 -21.79 -5.71 7.58
N MET A 143 -22.24 -4.48 7.36
CA MET A 143 -23.67 -4.20 7.09
C MET A 143 -24.15 -4.80 5.76
N PHE A 144 -23.30 -4.96 4.75
CA PHE A 144 -23.66 -5.62 3.50
C PHE A 144 -23.58 -7.15 3.58
N ALA A 145 -22.73 -7.69 4.45
CA ALA A 145 -22.61 -9.13 4.68
C ALA A 145 -23.84 -9.68 5.41
N GLU A 146 -24.44 -8.94 6.34
CA GLU A 146 -25.66 -9.33 7.07
C GLU A 146 -26.93 -9.33 6.21
N VAL A 147 -26.93 -8.64 5.06
CA VAL A 147 -28.10 -8.59 4.14
C VAL A 147 -28.08 -9.73 3.11
N ALA A 148 -27.00 -10.52 3.05
CA ALA A 148 -26.81 -11.62 2.08
C ALA A 148 -27.19 -13.01 2.60
N GLU A 149 -27.73 -13.14 3.84
CA GLU A 149 -28.36 -14.32 4.40
C GLU A 149 -29.90 -14.19 4.30
#